data_80a2966decce26e8bb18ec879d69d74e
#
_entry.id   80a2966decce26e8bb18ec879d69d74e
#
_cell.length_a   1.000
_cell.length_b   1.000
_cell.length_c   1.000
_cell.angle_alpha   90.00
_cell.angle_beta   90.00
_cell.angle_gamma   90.00
#
_symmetry.space_group_name_H-M   'P 1'
#
loop_
_entity.id
_entity.type
_entity.pdbx_description
1 polymer ?
#
loop_
_entity_poly.entity_id
_entity_poly.type
_entity_poly.pdbx_seq_one_letter_code
_entity_poly.pdbx_strand_id
1 'polypeptide(L)'
;MCGICGQFRFDSENVSSKSLTSMMSKLARRGPDSSGKWLEGKIGFGHQRLSIIDLSSHGNQPMVDDLLKLTLVFNGTIYNYKSLRSQLIGKGYSFSSHSDTEVIIKAYHYWGEDCVKYLDGMFAFCVWDQSNQKLFIARDRMGIKPLYYNLSNKAFTFASNSQALLTQELDKSVNPLALQQQLSLHGVVPAPNTIINGIQKVKP
;
A
#
# COMPACT_ATOMS: atom_id res chain seq x y z
N MET A 1 -7.37 11.42 -3.05
CA MET A 1 -6.96 9.99 -2.99
C MET A 1 -5.81 9.88 -2.02
N CYS A 2 -5.83 8.89 -1.12
CA CYS A 2 -4.74 8.67 -0.19
C CYS A 2 -3.41 8.38 -0.89
N GLY A 3 -2.30 8.56 -0.16
CA GLY A 3 -0.98 8.16 -0.57
C GLY A 3 -0.42 7.14 0.41
N ILE A 4 0.01 5.99 -0.07
CA ILE A 4 0.69 4.97 0.72
C ILE A 4 2.12 4.78 0.26
N CYS A 5 3.01 4.48 1.19
CA CYS A 5 4.38 4.04 0.92
C CYS A 5 4.88 3.14 2.03
N GLY A 6 5.92 2.39 1.76
CA GLY A 6 6.57 1.56 2.76
C GLY A 6 7.84 0.92 2.24
N GLN A 7 8.57 0.36 3.18
CA GLN A 7 9.82 -0.37 2.92
C GLN A 7 9.91 -1.58 3.83
N PHE A 8 10.33 -2.71 3.27
CA PHE A 8 10.71 -3.91 4.00
C PHE A 8 12.15 -4.26 3.62
N ARG A 9 13.04 -4.35 4.62
CA ARG A 9 14.46 -4.62 4.44
C ARG A 9 14.76 -6.11 4.60
N PHE A 10 15.63 -6.60 3.73
CA PHE A 10 16.10 -8.00 3.74
C PHE A 10 17.47 -8.15 4.42
N ASP A 11 18.18 -7.04 4.59
CA ASP A 11 19.43 -6.98 5.32
C ASP A 11 19.18 -6.78 6.84
N SER A 12 20.25 -6.61 7.61
CA SER A 12 20.17 -6.44 9.07
C SER A 12 19.79 -5.01 9.51
N GLU A 13 19.65 -4.07 8.57
CA GLU A 13 19.40 -2.67 8.85
C GLU A 13 17.92 -2.38 9.12
N ASN A 14 17.66 -1.41 9.98
CA ASN A 14 16.31 -0.90 10.22
C ASN A 14 15.87 0.07 9.13
N VAL A 15 14.55 0.17 8.93
CA VAL A 15 13.98 1.19 8.03
C VAL A 15 14.24 2.59 8.58
N SER A 16 14.83 3.46 7.75
CA SER A 16 15.12 4.84 8.11
C SER A 16 13.85 5.69 8.16
N SER A 17 13.58 6.28 9.32
CA SER A 17 12.49 7.26 9.48
C SER A 17 12.62 8.45 8.50
N LYS A 18 13.85 8.91 8.22
CA LYS A 18 14.11 9.99 7.25
C LYS A 18 13.76 9.56 5.82
N SER A 19 14.13 8.35 5.43
CA SER A 19 13.80 7.78 4.12
C SER A 19 12.28 7.73 3.92
N LEU A 20 11.55 7.20 4.90
CA LEU A 20 10.09 7.10 4.85
C LEU A 20 9.43 8.49 4.79
N THR A 21 9.92 9.45 5.58
CA THR A 21 9.43 10.83 5.56
C THR A 21 9.66 11.50 4.19
N SER A 22 10.81 11.24 3.53
CA SER A 22 11.05 11.71 2.16
C SER A 22 10.06 11.17 1.16
N MET A 23 9.70 9.87 1.23
CA MET A 23 8.64 9.29 0.39
C MET A 23 7.28 9.94 0.67
N MET A 24 6.91 10.08 1.95
CA MET A 24 5.64 10.68 2.36
C MET A 24 5.49 12.12 1.86
N SER A 25 6.57 12.92 1.85
CA SER A 25 6.53 14.30 1.34
C SER A 25 6.10 14.39 -0.12
N LYS A 26 6.44 13.39 -0.96
CA LYS A 26 6.02 13.30 -2.36
C LYS A 26 4.56 12.83 -2.53
N LEU A 27 3.95 12.36 -1.46
CA LEU A 27 2.56 11.91 -1.41
C LEU A 27 1.61 12.95 -0.79
N ALA A 28 2.12 14.03 -0.19
CA ALA A 28 1.33 14.99 0.59
C ALA A 28 0.10 15.57 -0.18
N ARG A 29 0.26 15.85 -1.49
CA ARG A 29 -0.84 16.35 -2.33
C ARG A 29 -1.96 15.32 -2.55
N ARG A 30 -1.71 14.04 -2.27
CA ARG A 30 -2.72 12.98 -2.44
C ARG A 30 -3.67 12.88 -1.26
N GLY A 31 -3.19 13.21 -0.06
CA GLY A 31 -3.98 13.13 1.17
C GLY A 31 -3.56 14.23 2.14
N PRO A 32 -4.21 15.39 2.05
CA PRO A 32 -3.83 16.57 2.82
C PRO A 32 -4.40 16.59 4.26
N ASP A 33 -5.34 15.70 4.60
CA ASP A 33 -6.11 15.82 5.84
C ASP A 33 -5.34 15.33 7.06
N SER A 34 -4.58 14.25 6.93
CA SER A 34 -3.69 13.77 7.98
C SER A 34 -2.55 12.91 7.44
N SER A 35 -1.52 12.73 8.24
CA SER A 35 -0.39 11.87 7.91
C SER A 35 -0.08 10.92 9.07
N GLY A 36 0.32 9.71 8.74
CA GLY A 36 0.73 8.70 9.71
C GLY A 36 1.98 7.95 9.27
N LYS A 37 2.77 7.56 10.26
CA LYS A 37 4.00 6.79 10.05
C LYS A 37 4.13 5.74 11.15
N TRP A 38 4.49 4.54 10.75
CA TRP A 38 4.75 3.41 11.63
C TRP A 38 6.05 2.71 11.22
N LEU A 39 6.85 2.34 12.20
CA LEU A 39 8.18 1.75 12.02
C LEU A 39 8.38 0.65 13.06
N GLU A 40 8.82 -0.51 12.62
CA GLU A 40 9.20 -1.63 13.47
C GLU A 40 10.39 -2.40 12.84
N GLY A 41 11.60 -2.10 13.30
CA GLY A 41 12.81 -2.75 12.81
C GLY A 41 12.96 -2.67 11.29
N LYS A 42 12.83 -3.80 10.62
CA LYS A 42 13.03 -3.97 9.17
C LYS A 42 11.85 -3.50 8.32
N ILE A 43 10.73 -3.12 8.91
CA ILE A 43 9.52 -2.71 8.21
C ILE A 43 9.10 -1.31 8.59
N GLY A 44 8.58 -0.55 7.63
CA GLY A 44 8.02 0.77 7.89
C GLY A 44 6.97 1.15 6.86
N PHE A 45 5.90 1.79 7.33
CA PHE A 45 4.80 2.29 6.53
C PHE A 45 4.56 3.78 6.73
N GLY A 46 4.21 4.46 5.65
CA GLY A 46 3.79 5.85 5.63
C GLY A 46 2.47 6.02 4.90
N HIS A 47 1.63 6.90 5.42
CA HIS A 47 0.32 7.21 4.88
C HIS A 47 0.07 8.72 4.84
N GLN A 48 -0.54 9.18 3.74
CA GLN A 48 -1.10 10.53 3.58
C GLN A 48 -2.60 10.36 3.32
N ARG A 49 -3.42 10.87 4.24
CA ARG A 49 -4.86 10.59 4.27
C ARG A 49 -5.68 11.67 3.56
N LEU A 50 -6.60 11.23 2.71
CA LEU A 50 -7.80 11.96 2.33
C LEU A 50 -9.00 11.23 2.97
N SER A 51 -9.65 11.86 3.94
CA SER A 51 -10.74 11.28 4.73
C SER A 51 -12.03 11.27 3.94
N ILE A 52 -12.63 10.09 3.69
CA ILE A 52 -13.85 9.94 2.89
C ILE A 52 -14.90 9.10 3.62
N ILE A 53 -14.58 7.87 4.03
CA ILE A 53 -15.55 6.95 4.62
C ILE A 53 -15.70 7.17 6.13
N ASP A 54 -14.62 7.14 6.86
CA ASP A 54 -14.60 7.43 8.30
C ASP A 54 -13.82 8.72 8.51
N LEU A 55 -14.49 9.80 8.93
CA LEU A 55 -13.87 11.10 9.15
C LEU A 55 -13.17 11.22 10.51
N SER A 56 -13.35 10.22 11.38
CA SER A 56 -12.73 10.19 12.70
C SER A 56 -11.26 9.79 12.65
N SER A 57 -10.58 9.97 13.78
CA SER A 57 -9.20 9.49 13.95
C SER A 57 -9.07 7.96 13.94
N HIS A 58 -10.16 7.21 14.16
CA HIS A 58 -10.15 5.75 14.10
C HIS A 58 -9.90 5.19 12.69
N GLY A 59 -10.13 6.01 11.65
CA GLY A 59 -9.77 5.69 10.27
C GLY A 59 -8.34 6.09 9.90
N ASN A 60 -7.50 6.55 10.83
CA ASN A 60 -6.10 6.89 10.54
C ASN A 60 -5.27 5.66 10.20
N GLN A 61 -4.25 5.89 9.37
CA GLN A 61 -3.33 4.85 8.93
C GLN A 61 -1.88 5.33 9.07
N PRO A 62 -0.90 4.44 9.20
CA PRO A 62 -1.01 2.98 9.21
C PRO A 62 -1.94 2.49 10.32
N MET A 63 -2.86 1.56 9.98
CA MET A 63 -3.77 0.98 10.96
C MET A 63 -3.12 -0.26 11.56
N VAL A 64 -3.01 -0.27 12.88
CA VAL A 64 -2.39 -1.36 13.65
C VAL A 64 -3.47 -2.12 14.41
N ASP A 65 -3.44 -3.43 14.32
CA ASP A 65 -4.22 -4.33 15.14
C ASP A 65 -3.27 -5.19 15.97
N ASP A 66 -3.05 -4.77 17.22
CA ASP A 66 -2.11 -5.43 18.12
C ASP A 66 -2.52 -6.85 18.53
N LEU A 67 -3.83 -7.13 18.56
CA LEU A 67 -4.36 -8.46 18.88
C LEU A 67 -4.10 -9.43 17.74
N LEU A 68 -4.29 -8.98 16.51
CA LEU A 68 -4.08 -9.80 15.33
C LEU A 68 -2.64 -9.76 14.81
N LYS A 69 -1.79 -8.89 15.39
CA LYS A 69 -0.40 -8.68 14.94
C LYS A 69 -0.30 -8.28 13.47
N LEU A 70 -1.22 -7.41 13.03
CA LEU A 70 -1.31 -6.92 11.67
C LEU A 70 -1.21 -5.40 11.61
N THR A 71 -0.47 -4.91 10.61
CA THR A 71 -0.40 -3.48 10.29
C THR A 71 -0.72 -3.28 8.82
N LEU A 72 -1.59 -2.32 8.50
CA LEU A 72 -2.08 -2.06 7.15
C LEU A 72 -1.89 -0.61 6.73
N VAL A 73 -1.53 -0.41 5.46
CA VAL A 73 -1.73 0.85 4.72
C VAL A 73 -2.56 0.59 3.47
N PHE A 74 -3.52 1.48 3.21
CA PHE A 74 -4.52 1.32 2.18
C PHE A 74 -4.84 2.65 1.47
N ASN A 75 -4.93 2.59 0.15
CA ASN A 75 -5.42 3.66 -0.70
C ASN A 75 -6.53 3.11 -1.59
N GLY A 76 -7.77 3.44 -1.31
CA GLY A 76 -8.88 2.90 -2.07
C GLY A 76 -10.24 3.15 -1.46
N THR A 77 -11.20 2.34 -1.92
CA THR A 77 -12.55 2.22 -1.38
C THR A 77 -13.03 0.80 -1.64
N ILE A 78 -13.46 0.10 -0.60
CA ILE A 78 -14.08 -1.22 -0.70
C ILE A 78 -15.59 -1.03 -0.70
N TYR A 79 -16.24 -1.25 -1.84
CA TYR A 79 -17.66 -0.94 -2.02
C TYR A 79 -18.56 -1.82 -1.17
N ASN A 80 -18.22 -3.10 -1.02
CA ASN A 80 -18.97 -4.07 -0.25
C ASN A 80 -18.54 -4.17 1.23
N TYR A 81 -17.80 -3.19 1.76
CA TYR A 81 -17.23 -3.24 3.12
C TYR A 81 -18.29 -3.46 4.22
N LYS A 82 -19.49 -2.90 4.06
CA LYS A 82 -20.59 -3.07 5.05
C LYS A 82 -21.07 -4.52 5.13
N SER A 83 -21.21 -5.19 4.00
CA SER A 83 -21.59 -6.60 3.92
C SER A 83 -20.48 -7.49 4.50
N LEU A 84 -19.23 -7.26 4.12
CA LEU A 84 -18.08 -7.99 4.67
C LEU A 84 -17.94 -7.79 6.18
N ARG A 85 -18.15 -6.58 6.66
CA ARG A 85 -18.16 -6.27 8.10
C ARG A 85 -19.20 -7.11 8.84
N SER A 86 -20.44 -7.18 8.33
CA SER A 86 -21.50 -8.00 8.93
C SER A 86 -21.14 -9.48 8.95
N GLN A 87 -20.55 -10.00 7.88
CA GLN A 87 -20.07 -11.38 7.81
C GLN A 87 -18.97 -11.66 8.85
N LEU A 88 -18.01 -10.76 8.97
CA LEU A 88 -16.90 -10.91 9.92
C LEU A 88 -17.37 -10.79 11.38
N ILE A 89 -18.35 -9.92 11.67
CA ILE A 89 -19.01 -9.88 12.99
C ILE A 89 -19.66 -11.24 13.30
N GLY A 90 -20.34 -11.85 12.34
CA GLY A 90 -20.89 -13.21 12.48
C GLY A 90 -19.84 -14.30 12.69
N LYS A 91 -18.55 -14.01 12.39
CA LYS A 91 -17.40 -14.89 12.65
C LYS A 91 -16.68 -14.55 13.97
N GLY A 92 -17.21 -13.62 14.77
CA GLY A 92 -16.68 -13.25 16.07
C GLY A 92 -15.71 -12.07 16.09
N TYR A 93 -15.55 -11.35 14.96
CA TYR A 93 -14.70 -10.15 14.93
C TYR A 93 -15.43 -8.94 15.52
N SER A 94 -14.72 -8.16 16.33
CA SER A 94 -15.14 -6.83 16.78
C SER A 94 -14.47 -5.74 15.94
N PHE A 95 -15.09 -4.57 15.87
CA PHE A 95 -14.62 -3.42 15.10
C PHE A 95 -14.62 -2.17 15.97
N SER A 96 -13.56 -1.38 15.88
CA SER A 96 -13.37 -0.11 16.60
C SER A 96 -13.64 1.13 15.74
N SER A 97 -13.64 0.97 14.41
CA SER A 97 -13.89 2.05 13.45
C SER A 97 -15.08 1.74 12.54
N HIS A 98 -15.50 2.72 11.76
CA HIS A 98 -16.46 2.53 10.66
C HIS A 98 -15.77 2.43 9.29
N SER A 99 -14.44 2.31 9.29
CA SER A 99 -13.59 2.32 8.09
C SER A 99 -13.64 0.99 7.35
N ASP A 100 -13.58 1.05 6.04
CA ASP A 100 -13.30 -0.10 5.16
C ASP A 100 -11.86 -0.62 5.35
N THR A 101 -10.95 0.22 5.83
CA THR A 101 -9.57 -0.16 6.18
C THR A 101 -9.53 -1.27 7.22
N GLU A 102 -10.35 -1.16 8.29
CA GLU A 102 -10.41 -2.20 9.34
C GLU A 102 -11.01 -3.50 8.80
N VAL A 103 -11.95 -3.39 7.86
CA VAL A 103 -12.53 -4.57 7.20
C VAL A 103 -11.46 -5.36 6.45
N ILE A 104 -10.51 -4.68 5.78
CA ILE A 104 -9.40 -5.36 5.09
C ILE A 104 -8.51 -6.13 6.07
N ILE A 105 -8.17 -5.55 7.24
CA ILE A 105 -7.37 -6.23 8.28
C ILE A 105 -8.05 -7.52 8.74
N LYS A 106 -9.34 -7.42 9.12
CA LYS A 106 -10.10 -8.58 9.60
C LYS A 106 -10.32 -9.62 8.49
N ALA A 107 -10.53 -9.17 7.24
CA ALA A 107 -10.65 -10.03 6.07
C ALA A 107 -9.33 -10.80 5.81
N TYR A 108 -8.18 -10.11 5.86
CA TYR A 108 -6.89 -10.76 5.73
C TYR A 108 -6.64 -11.76 6.85
N HIS A 109 -6.96 -11.43 8.09
CA HIS A 109 -6.82 -12.37 9.20
C HIS A 109 -7.66 -13.65 9.00
N TYR A 110 -8.91 -13.49 8.50
CA TYR A 110 -9.82 -14.61 8.36
C TYR A 110 -9.57 -15.47 7.11
N TRP A 111 -9.32 -14.84 5.94
CA TRP A 111 -9.17 -15.52 4.64
C TRP A 111 -7.72 -15.58 4.14
N GLY A 112 -6.78 -14.99 4.86
CA GLY A 112 -5.40 -14.87 4.40
C GLY A 112 -5.31 -14.05 3.11
N GLU A 113 -4.44 -14.46 2.21
CA GLU A 113 -4.26 -13.82 0.90
C GLU A 113 -5.50 -13.90 0.01
N ASP A 114 -6.35 -14.88 0.23
CA ASP A 114 -7.62 -15.05 -0.49
C ASP A 114 -8.64 -13.94 -0.17
N CYS A 115 -8.38 -13.09 0.82
CA CYS A 115 -9.24 -11.94 1.14
C CYS A 115 -9.54 -11.08 -0.09
N VAL A 116 -8.58 -10.93 -1.03
CA VAL A 116 -8.76 -10.15 -2.27
C VAL A 116 -9.88 -10.68 -3.16
N LYS A 117 -10.24 -11.95 -3.04
CA LYS A 117 -11.35 -12.56 -3.80
C LYS A 117 -12.72 -12.05 -3.35
N TYR A 118 -12.81 -11.62 -2.10
CA TYR A 118 -14.05 -11.12 -1.47
C TYR A 118 -14.17 -9.60 -1.52
N LEU A 119 -13.07 -8.88 -1.82
CA LEU A 119 -13.07 -7.43 -1.91
C LEU A 119 -13.63 -6.97 -3.26
N ASP A 120 -14.70 -6.17 -3.22
CA ASP A 120 -15.24 -5.45 -4.36
C ASP A 120 -14.94 -3.97 -4.20
N GLY A 121 -14.16 -3.40 -5.15
CA GLY A 121 -13.73 -2.02 -5.03
C GLY A 121 -12.50 -1.68 -5.85
N MET A 122 -12.01 -0.48 -5.63
CA MET A 122 -10.77 0.03 -6.21
C MET A 122 -9.76 0.22 -5.09
N PHE A 123 -8.64 -0.50 -5.12
CA PHE A 123 -7.72 -0.54 -4.00
C PHE A 123 -6.27 -0.80 -4.37
N ALA A 124 -5.40 -0.28 -3.54
CA ALA A 124 -4.02 -0.71 -3.37
C ALA A 124 -3.72 -0.73 -1.87
N PHE A 125 -3.25 -1.84 -1.35
CA PHE A 125 -2.92 -1.95 0.07
C PHE A 125 -1.70 -2.82 0.30
N CYS A 126 -1.13 -2.67 1.49
CA CYS A 126 -0.05 -3.49 1.99
C CYS A 126 -0.31 -3.86 3.44
N VAL A 127 -0.26 -5.16 3.75
CA VAL A 127 -0.38 -5.73 5.10
C VAL A 127 0.97 -6.26 5.54
N TRP A 128 1.41 -5.88 6.72
CA TRP A 128 2.47 -6.55 7.45
C TRP A 128 1.86 -7.53 8.43
N ASP A 129 2.19 -8.80 8.27
CA ASP A 129 1.85 -9.88 9.18
C ASP A 129 3.06 -10.18 10.05
N GLN A 130 3.03 -9.67 11.26
CA GLN A 130 4.14 -9.80 12.21
C GLN A 130 4.33 -11.25 12.65
N SER A 131 3.24 -12.01 12.79
CA SER A 131 3.29 -13.40 13.23
C SER A 131 3.99 -14.30 12.22
N ASN A 132 3.74 -14.06 10.93
CA ASN A 132 4.32 -14.82 9.82
C ASN A 132 5.55 -14.14 9.20
N GLN A 133 5.95 -12.94 9.68
CA GLN A 133 7.04 -12.11 9.12
C GLN A 133 6.87 -11.90 7.61
N LYS A 134 5.64 -11.63 7.19
CA LYS A 134 5.22 -11.58 5.79
C LYS A 134 4.67 -10.23 5.41
N LEU A 135 5.11 -9.71 4.28
CA LEU A 135 4.56 -8.53 3.64
C LEU A 135 3.64 -8.98 2.49
N PHE A 136 2.33 -8.72 2.63
CA PHE A 136 1.35 -8.97 1.59
C PHE A 136 0.96 -7.66 0.91
N ILE A 137 1.04 -7.63 -0.41
CA ILE A 137 0.70 -6.46 -1.21
C ILE A 137 -0.36 -6.83 -2.24
N ALA A 138 -1.37 -6.01 -2.40
CA ALA A 138 -2.44 -6.25 -3.35
C ALA A 138 -2.90 -4.97 -4.05
N ARG A 139 -3.39 -5.16 -5.28
CA ARG A 139 -3.96 -4.12 -6.12
C ARG A 139 -5.25 -4.63 -6.76
N ASP A 140 -6.21 -3.74 -6.99
CA ASP A 140 -7.49 -4.09 -7.60
C ASP A 140 -7.31 -4.66 -9.03
N ARG A 141 -8.28 -5.50 -9.44
CA ARG A 141 -8.26 -6.26 -10.71
C ARG A 141 -8.16 -5.40 -11.97
N MET A 142 -8.58 -4.14 -11.88
CA MET A 142 -8.52 -3.19 -13.00
C MET A 142 -7.31 -2.27 -12.91
N GLY A 143 -6.52 -2.35 -11.83
CA GLY A 143 -5.38 -1.49 -11.59
C GLY A 143 -5.75 0.00 -11.45
N ILE A 144 -6.96 0.31 -10.96
CA ILE A 144 -7.45 1.69 -10.82
C ILE A 144 -6.59 2.47 -9.83
N LYS A 145 -6.25 1.84 -8.69
CA LYS A 145 -5.35 2.50 -7.73
C LYS A 145 -3.90 2.26 -8.13
N PRO A 146 -3.11 3.33 -8.28
CA PRO A 146 -1.70 3.18 -8.64
C PRO A 146 -0.90 2.59 -7.49
N LEU A 147 -0.01 1.66 -7.82
CA LEU A 147 0.95 1.07 -6.90
C LEU A 147 2.22 0.70 -7.65
N TYR A 148 3.33 1.27 -7.20
CA TYR A 148 4.66 1.11 -7.77
C TYR A 148 5.59 0.50 -6.74
N TYR A 149 6.62 -0.20 -7.19
CA TYR A 149 7.63 -0.76 -6.30
C TYR A 149 9.02 -0.74 -6.92
N ASN A 150 10.01 -0.79 -6.05
CA ASN A 150 11.39 -1.11 -6.34
C ASN A 150 11.76 -2.35 -5.53
N LEU A 151 12.39 -3.32 -6.18
CA LEU A 151 12.96 -4.50 -5.53
C LEU A 151 14.47 -4.50 -5.76
N SER A 152 15.22 -4.46 -4.68
CA SER A 152 16.68 -4.59 -4.68
C SER A 152 17.10 -5.80 -3.85
N ASN A 153 18.39 -6.10 -3.83
CA ASN A 153 18.94 -7.12 -2.93
C ASN A 153 18.88 -6.74 -1.44
N LYS A 154 18.62 -5.47 -1.11
CA LYS A 154 18.56 -4.95 0.27
C LYS A 154 17.15 -4.75 0.77
N ALA A 155 16.21 -4.39 -0.11
CA ALA A 155 14.87 -4.00 0.31
C ALA A 155 13.83 -4.11 -0.81
N PHE A 156 12.59 -4.35 -0.40
CA PHE A 156 11.39 -4.07 -1.17
C PHE A 156 10.81 -2.73 -0.72
N THR A 157 10.59 -1.81 -1.65
CA THR A 157 10.04 -0.47 -1.37
C THR A 157 8.87 -0.21 -2.30
N PHE A 158 7.76 0.30 -1.78
CA PHE A 158 6.57 0.57 -2.56
C PHE A 158 6.00 1.96 -2.30
N ALA A 159 5.25 2.51 -3.25
CA ALA A 159 4.53 3.77 -3.10
C ALA A 159 3.38 3.92 -4.11
N SER A 160 2.42 4.79 -3.77
CA SER A 160 1.30 5.16 -4.66
C SER A 160 1.73 5.97 -5.88
N ASN A 161 2.94 6.54 -5.91
CA ASN A 161 3.49 7.20 -7.10
C ASN A 161 4.99 6.94 -7.23
N SER A 162 5.50 7.03 -8.46
CA SER A 162 6.93 6.83 -8.75
C SER A 162 7.83 7.93 -8.15
N GLN A 163 7.33 9.15 -7.98
CA GLN A 163 8.11 10.27 -7.42
C GLN A 163 8.54 9.99 -5.98
N ALA A 164 7.72 9.27 -5.20
CA ALA A 164 8.10 8.86 -3.86
C ALA A 164 9.26 7.86 -3.89
N LEU A 165 9.24 6.90 -4.82
CA LEU A 165 10.33 5.94 -4.99
C LEU A 165 11.63 6.59 -5.48
N LEU A 166 11.54 7.64 -6.31
CA LEU A 166 12.73 8.39 -6.77
C LEU A 166 13.50 9.12 -5.66
N THR A 167 12.93 9.23 -4.46
CA THR A 167 13.67 9.73 -3.27
C THR A 167 14.61 8.68 -2.69
N GLN A 168 14.51 7.44 -3.15
CA GLN A 168 15.32 6.31 -2.69
C GLN A 168 16.54 6.09 -3.61
N GLU A 169 17.47 5.28 -3.13
CA GLU A 169 18.59 4.79 -3.92
C GLU A 169 18.10 3.66 -4.84
N LEU A 170 18.02 3.93 -6.14
CA LEU A 170 17.61 2.97 -7.16
C LEU A 170 18.19 3.37 -8.53
N ASP A 171 18.11 2.46 -9.50
CA ASP A 171 18.47 2.75 -10.88
C ASP A 171 17.43 3.71 -11.49
N LYS A 172 17.88 4.95 -11.78
CA LYS A 172 17.07 6.03 -12.37
C LYS A 172 17.25 6.16 -13.87
N SER A 173 17.98 5.24 -14.51
CA SER A 173 18.13 5.23 -15.95
C SER A 173 16.81 4.97 -16.68
N VAL A 174 16.73 5.42 -17.92
CA VAL A 174 15.54 5.21 -18.75
C VAL A 174 15.46 3.76 -19.18
N ASN A 175 14.28 3.16 -19.06
CA ASN A 175 13.98 1.83 -19.57
C ASN A 175 13.70 1.91 -21.10
N PRO A 176 14.59 1.38 -21.97
CA PRO A 176 14.43 1.51 -23.42
C PRO A 176 13.15 0.85 -23.93
N LEU A 177 12.76 -0.32 -23.36
CA LEU A 177 11.53 -1.02 -23.73
C LEU A 177 10.29 -0.19 -23.38
N ALA A 178 10.27 0.39 -22.19
CA ALA A 178 9.17 1.25 -21.76
C ALA A 178 9.09 2.54 -22.61
N LEU A 179 10.23 3.10 -23.00
CA LEU A 179 10.27 4.25 -23.91
C LEU A 179 9.70 3.87 -25.29
N GLN A 180 10.08 2.72 -25.85
CA GLN A 180 9.51 2.20 -27.08
C GLN A 180 7.98 2.01 -26.96
N GLN A 181 7.52 1.40 -25.86
CA GLN A 181 6.09 1.21 -25.59
C GLN A 181 5.35 2.55 -25.54
N GLN A 182 5.91 3.55 -24.84
CA GLN A 182 5.32 4.87 -24.72
C GLN A 182 5.15 5.54 -26.09
N LEU A 183 6.14 5.44 -26.97
CA LEU A 183 6.10 6.01 -28.30
C LEU A 183 5.11 5.26 -29.22
N SER A 184 5.07 3.92 -29.12
CA SER A 184 4.23 3.08 -29.99
C SER A 184 2.78 2.96 -29.53
N LEU A 185 2.51 3.09 -28.24
CA LEU A 185 1.19 2.90 -27.63
C LEU A 185 0.56 4.23 -27.15
N HIS A 186 0.84 5.33 -27.84
CA HIS A 186 0.24 6.63 -27.58
C HIS A 186 0.37 7.10 -26.12
N GLY A 187 1.56 6.93 -25.52
CA GLY A 187 1.85 7.34 -24.16
C GLY A 187 1.57 6.29 -23.07
N VAL A 188 1.11 5.11 -23.45
CA VAL A 188 0.86 4.01 -22.50
C VAL A 188 2.10 3.16 -22.32
N VAL A 189 2.48 2.93 -21.07
CA VAL A 189 3.50 1.94 -20.69
C VAL A 189 2.81 0.83 -19.90
N PRO A 190 2.64 -0.39 -20.46
CA PRO A 190 1.98 -1.50 -19.78
C PRO A 190 2.73 -1.95 -18.51
N ALA A 191 1.99 -2.43 -17.50
CA ALA A 191 2.58 -3.08 -16.34
C ALA A 191 3.35 -4.36 -16.76
N PRO A 192 4.46 -4.71 -16.11
CA PRO A 192 5.02 -4.05 -14.92
C PRO A 192 5.92 -2.86 -15.22
N ASN A 193 6.15 -2.50 -16.49
CA ASN A 193 7.14 -1.52 -16.88
C ASN A 193 6.78 -0.10 -16.43
N THR A 194 7.81 0.70 -16.18
CA THR A 194 7.78 2.17 -16.10
C THR A 194 8.94 2.74 -16.90
N ILE A 195 8.92 4.04 -17.15
CA ILE A 195 10.03 4.73 -17.86
C ILE A 195 11.35 4.63 -17.10
N ILE A 196 11.32 4.37 -15.79
CA ILE A 196 12.49 4.25 -14.93
C ILE A 196 12.80 2.77 -14.68
N ASN A 197 14.02 2.32 -15.00
CA ASN A 197 14.43 0.92 -14.85
C ASN A 197 14.23 0.36 -13.42
N GLY A 198 14.58 1.13 -12.40
CA GLY A 198 14.48 0.71 -11.01
C GLY A 198 13.04 0.73 -10.45
N ILE A 199 12.01 1.07 -11.25
CA ILE A 199 10.62 1.17 -10.77
C ILE A 199 9.72 0.29 -11.61
N GLN A 200 8.89 -0.50 -10.95
CA GLN A 200 7.87 -1.34 -11.58
C GLN A 200 6.48 -1.00 -11.06
N LYS A 201 5.45 -1.30 -11.86
CA LYS A 201 4.03 -1.27 -11.44
C LYS A 201 3.64 -2.63 -10.88
N VAL A 202 2.94 -2.65 -9.77
CA VAL A 202 2.25 -3.87 -9.32
C VAL A 202 1.18 -4.18 -10.37
N LYS A 203 1.14 -5.42 -10.85
CA LYS A 203 0.12 -5.88 -11.80
C LYS A 203 -1.25 -5.89 -11.12
N PRO A 204 -2.33 -5.70 -11.87
CA PRO A 204 -3.70 -5.94 -11.38
C PRO A 204 -3.92 -7.38 -10.95
#